data_ffec08abd6e8fa305af22257cd79a42b
#
_entry.id   ffec08abd6e8fa305af22257cd79a42b
#
_cell.length_a   1.000
_cell.length_b   1.000
_cell.length_c   1.000
_cell.angle_alpha   90.00
_cell.angle_beta   90.00
_cell.angle_gamma   90.00
#
_symmetry.space_group_name_H-M   'P 1'
#
loop_
_entity.id
_entity.type
_entity.pdbx_description
1 polymer ?
#
loop_
_entity_poly.entity_id
_entity_poly.type
_entity_poly.pdbx_seq_one_letter_code
_entity_poly.pdbx_strand_id
1 'polypeptide(L)'
;MAGVPVRVPGVGESITEGILSRWLKADGAFVTSGEPLFELETDKASTQVPAPADGVLKIQVAEGSTVSIGTAVGDIDPDRKPAGDGEAPPKQPKAATAVPAARQDNGAKLAEPSKTLSPAARRVADEEGVDLSQVKGTGRGGLVTKQDVLEQAAAAKGQPSTAVKESRPAVPNAPPAPPLKVESAPAPASHGQPRQTRERMSGIRQKIAQRLLEAQQSAAILTTFNEADMTRVIDLRSRYKETFQKKHGVGLGFMSFFVKAAIEALKAYPHVNGRIEGNEVVLNHFYDIGVAVSTERGLMVPVVRDADRKSFAEIELAIANFAKKARENTISVDDLQGGTFTITNGGVFGSLLSTPILNPPQSAILGMHSIQKRAVVVDEQLAIRPMMYLALSYDHRIIDGREAVSALVRIKECIENPERVLIEI
;
A
#
# COMPACT_ATOMS: atom_id res chain seq x y z
N MET A 1 42.09 5.52 -22.42
CA MET A 1 42.18 5.92 -20.99
C MET A 1 40.96 5.42 -20.27
N ALA A 2 40.99 5.26 -18.93
CA ALA A 2 39.83 4.74 -18.18
C ALA A 2 38.70 5.79 -18.20
N GLY A 3 37.47 5.37 -18.49
CA GLY A 3 36.29 6.25 -18.45
C GLY A 3 36.10 6.89 -17.07
N VAL A 4 35.47 8.06 -17.03
CA VAL A 4 35.14 8.76 -15.79
C VAL A 4 33.86 8.15 -15.20
N PRO A 5 33.91 7.49 -14.01
CA PRO A 5 32.75 6.84 -13.44
C PRO A 5 31.70 7.87 -12.97
N VAL A 6 30.47 7.68 -13.38
CA VAL A 6 29.29 8.42 -12.88
C VAL A 6 28.82 7.77 -11.60
N ARG A 7 29.06 8.42 -10.45
CA ARG A 7 28.72 7.88 -9.12
C ARG A 7 27.47 8.54 -8.57
N VAL A 8 26.72 7.78 -7.78
CA VAL A 8 25.58 8.30 -7.02
C VAL A 8 26.10 9.24 -5.92
N PRO A 9 25.75 10.54 -5.94
CA PRO A 9 26.22 11.49 -4.95
C PRO A 9 25.57 11.24 -3.57
N GLY A 10 26.26 11.64 -2.50
CA GLY A 10 25.69 11.67 -1.16
C GLY A 10 24.64 12.77 -1.05
N VAL A 11 23.40 12.40 -0.79
CA VAL A 11 22.28 13.32 -0.64
C VAL A 11 21.82 13.32 0.84
N GLY A 12 22.60 14.02 1.72
CA GLY A 12 22.32 14.16 3.16
C GLY A 12 22.95 13.09 4.05
N GLU A 13 23.06 13.40 5.37
CA GLU A 13 23.85 12.62 6.36
C GLU A 13 23.25 11.25 6.75
N SER A 14 22.03 10.89 6.32
CA SER A 14 21.34 9.67 6.77
C SER A 14 20.82 8.78 5.64
N ILE A 15 21.17 9.07 4.38
CA ILE A 15 20.65 8.30 3.23
C ILE A 15 21.76 7.36 2.75
N THR A 16 21.48 6.05 2.76
CA THR A 16 22.42 5.01 2.33
C THR A 16 22.14 4.48 0.92
N GLU A 17 20.92 4.65 0.40
CA GLU A 17 20.48 4.14 -0.90
C GLU A 17 19.43 5.05 -1.55
N GLY A 18 19.30 4.97 -2.87
CA GLY A 18 18.26 5.65 -3.65
C GLY A 18 17.83 4.80 -4.83
N ILE A 19 16.73 5.19 -5.47
CA ILE A 19 16.23 4.54 -6.68
C ILE A 19 16.60 5.42 -7.87
N LEU A 20 17.27 4.87 -8.86
CA LEU A 20 17.51 5.53 -10.14
C LEU A 20 16.18 5.53 -10.92
N SER A 21 15.44 6.65 -10.85
CA SER A 21 14.06 6.73 -11.36
C SER A 21 14.04 6.66 -12.89
N ARG A 22 14.85 7.48 -13.56
CA ARG A 22 15.00 7.44 -15.01
C ARG A 22 16.31 8.06 -15.47
N TRP A 23 16.80 7.66 -16.64
CA TRP A 23 17.87 8.34 -17.35
C TRP A 23 17.30 9.50 -18.19
N LEU A 24 17.92 10.66 -18.11
CA LEU A 24 17.57 11.83 -18.90
C LEU A 24 18.31 11.86 -20.24
N LYS A 25 19.35 11.02 -20.38
CA LYS A 25 20.16 10.83 -21.58
C LYS A 25 20.19 9.36 -21.98
N ALA A 26 20.17 9.10 -23.28
CA ALA A 26 20.26 7.75 -23.81
C ALA A 26 21.69 7.19 -23.71
N ASP A 27 21.80 5.86 -23.67
CA ASP A 27 23.11 5.19 -23.75
C ASP A 27 23.81 5.52 -25.06
N GLY A 28 25.06 5.89 -24.96
CA GLY A 28 25.88 6.36 -26.12
C GLY A 28 25.68 7.83 -26.48
N ALA A 29 24.84 8.59 -25.76
CA ALA A 29 24.71 10.04 -26.00
C ALA A 29 25.93 10.81 -25.53
N PHE A 30 26.31 11.86 -26.26
CA PHE A 30 27.33 12.81 -25.82
C PHE A 30 26.71 13.74 -24.78
N VAL A 31 27.42 13.95 -23.67
CA VAL A 31 27.01 14.78 -22.54
C VAL A 31 28.09 15.76 -22.16
N THR A 32 27.69 16.92 -21.65
CA THR A 32 28.61 17.97 -21.18
C THR A 32 28.66 18.01 -19.66
N SER A 33 29.80 18.39 -19.09
CA SER A 33 29.93 18.51 -17.64
C SER A 33 28.90 19.46 -17.05
N GLY A 34 28.23 19.01 -15.99
CA GLY A 34 27.11 19.73 -15.34
C GLY A 34 25.72 19.46 -15.95
N GLU A 35 25.62 18.76 -17.08
CA GLU A 35 24.34 18.40 -17.69
C GLU A 35 23.64 17.28 -16.91
N PRO A 36 22.32 17.37 -16.62
CA PRO A 36 21.62 16.35 -15.85
C PRO A 36 21.56 15.01 -16.60
N LEU A 37 22.04 13.94 -15.97
CA LEU A 37 22.13 12.59 -16.53
C LEU A 37 20.95 11.70 -16.16
N PHE A 38 20.59 11.68 -14.89
CA PHE A 38 19.52 10.84 -14.38
C PHE A 38 18.85 11.47 -13.15
N GLU A 39 17.64 11.02 -12.86
CA GLU A 39 16.90 11.35 -11.63
C GLU A 39 17.11 10.25 -10.59
N LEU A 40 17.62 10.65 -9.43
CA LEU A 40 17.75 9.81 -8.24
C LEU A 40 16.62 10.16 -7.28
N GLU A 41 15.76 9.20 -7.00
CA GLU A 41 14.71 9.30 -6.02
C GLU A 41 15.18 8.69 -4.70
N THR A 42 15.20 9.52 -3.65
CA THR A 42 15.54 9.10 -2.29
C THR A 42 14.32 9.18 -1.38
N ASP A 43 14.43 8.71 -0.16
CA ASP A 43 13.32 8.74 0.81
C ASP A 43 12.79 10.16 1.12
N LYS A 44 13.61 11.19 0.88
CA LYS A 44 13.30 12.58 1.23
C LYS A 44 13.15 13.53 0.04
N ALA A 45 13.73 13.23 -1.10
CA ALA A 45 13.67 14.11 -2.28
C ALA A 45 14.07 13.38 -3.57
N SER A 46 13.60 13.91 -4.71
CA SER A 46 14.11 13.55 -6.03
C SER A 46 15.15 14.58 -6.43
N THR A 47 16.35 14.13 -6.81
CA THR A 47 17.47 14.99 -7.19
C THR A 47 18.00 14.57 -8.56
N GLN A 48 18.28 15.55 -9.42
CA GLN A 48 18.93 15.31 -10.69
C GLN A 48 20.46 15.28 -10.50
N VAL A 49 21.09 14.24 -11.00
CA VAL A 49 22.54 14.05 -10.89
C VAL A 49 23.22 14.52 -12.16
N PRO A 50 24.14 15.52 -12.07
CA PRO A 50 24.82 16.06 -13.23
C PRO A 50 26.03 15.21 -13.68
N ALA A 51 26.42 15.36 -14.94
CA ALA A 51 27.61 14.75 -15.51
C ALA A 51 28.89 15.27 -14.86
N PRO A 52 29.82 14.41 -14.44
CA PRO A 52 31.10 14.81 -13.86
C PRO A 52 32.11 15.28 -14.90
N ALA A 53 31.96 14.97 -16.19
CA ALA A 53 32.86 15.32 -17.27
C ALA A 53 32.14 15.34 -18.63
N ASP A 54 32.79 15.91 -19.66
CA ASP A 54 32.34 15.83 -21.04
C ASP A 54 32.69 14.47 -21.63
N GLY A 55 31.83 13.90 -22.47
CA GLY A 55 32.10 12.64 -23.15
C GLY A 55 30.87 11.85 -23.52
N VAL A 56 31.06 10.62 -23.97
CA VAL A 56 29.98 9.71 -24.37
C VAL A 56 29.55 8.87 -23.15
N LEU A 57 28.27 8.95 -22.78
CA LEU A 57 27.70 8.23 -21.66
C LEU A 57 27.54 6.73 -21.99
N LYS A 58 28.00 5.88 -21.10
CA LYS A 58 27.73 4.43 -21.10
C LYS A 58 26.98 4.04 -19.86
N ILE A 59 25.75 3.62 -20.03
CA ILE A 59 24.84 3.21 -18.93
C ILE A 59 25.18 1.79 -18.48
N GLN A 60 25.34 1.59 -17.16
CA GLN A 60 25.60 0.27 -16.57
C GLN A 60 24.44 -0.24 -15.73
N VAL A 61 23.62 0.65 -15.21
CA VAL A 61 22.49 0.32 -14.32
C VAL A 61 21.18 0.72 -15.00
N ALA A 62 20.22 -0.21 -15.04
CA ALA A 62 18.90 0.03 -15.64
C ALA A 62 18.05 0.97 -14.78
N GLU A 63 17.13 1.69 -15.45
CA GLU A 63 16.11 2.50 -14.78
C GLU A 63 15.29 1.69 -13.76
N GLY A 64 14.93 2.32 -12.64
CA GLY A 64 14.18 1.74 -11.55
C GLY A 64 14.97 0.78 -10.65
N SER A 65 16.32 0.75 -10.75
CA SER A 65 17.16 -0.04 -9.86
C SER A 65 17.47 0.73 -8.57
N THR A 66 17.51 0.01 -7.44
CA THR A 66 18.00 0.56 -6.17
C THR A 66 19.52 0.57 -6.21
N VAL A 67 20.14 1.72 -5.91
CA VAL A 67 21.57 1.95 -5.95
C VAL A 67 22.04 2.55 -4.63
N SER A 68 23.15 2.05 -4.10
CA SER A 68 23.77 2.61 -2.89
C SER A 68 24.56 3.87 -3.21
N ILE A 69 24.65 4.79 -2.27
CA ILE A 69 25.48 6.01 -2.41
C ILE A 69 26.94 5.63 -2.66
N GLY A 70 27.58 6.33 -3.62
CA GLY A 70 28.94 6.06 -4.04
C GLY A 70 29.11 4.99 -5.12
N THR A 71 28.05 4.21 -5.44
CA THR A 71 28.07 3.19 -6.49
C THR A 71 28.18 3.86 -7.87
N ALA A 72 28.98 3.30 -8.76
CA ALA A 72 29.04 3.71 -10.15
C ALA A 72 27.83 3.16 -10.92
N VAL A 73 27.07 4.03 -11.58
CA VAL A 73 25.86 3.69 -12.35
C VAL A 73 26.08 3.77 -13.86
N GLY A 74 27.19 4.37 -14.27
CA GLY A 74 27.64 4.49 -15.65
C GLY A 74 29.05 5.02 -15.74
N ASP A 75 29.60 5.10 -16.95
CA ASP A 75 30.89 5.69 -17.26
C ASP A 75 30.76 6.72 -18.38
N ILE A 76 31.56 7.76 -18.34
CA ILE A 76 31.72 8.76 -19.43
C ILE A 76 33.06 8.56 -20.06
N ASP A 77 33.09 8.31 -21.38
CA ASP A 77 34.30 8.19 -22.18
C ASP A 77 34.64 9.56 -22.79
N PRO A 78 35.69 10.26 -22.29
CA PRO A 78 36.04 11.60 -22.76
C PRO A 78 36.73 11.62 -24.13
N ASP A 79 37.27 10.48 -24.57
CA ASP A 79 38.03 10.38 -25.82
C ASP A 79 37.17 10.11 -27.06
N ARG A 80 35.86 9.85 -26.87
CA ARG A 80 34.92 9.52 -27.95
C ARG A 80 34.16 10.76 -28.40
N LYS A 81 34.46 11.23 -29.65
CA LYS A 81 33.70 12.32 -30.28
C LYS A 81 32.35 11.80 -30.80
N PRO A 82 31.30 12.64 -30.85
CA PRO A 82 29.98 12.23 -31.35
C PRO A 82 30.08 11.72 -32.80
N ALA A 83 29.66 10.50 -33.05
CA ALA A 83 29.37 10.02 -34.38
C ALA A 83 28.04 10.65 -34.81
N GLY A 84 28.06 11.36 -35.96
CA GLY A 84 26.96 12.16 -36.47
C GLY A 84 25.64 11.42 -36.61
N ASP A 85 24.59 12.21 -36.68
CA ASP A 85 23.17 11.90 -36.81
C ASP A 85 22.82 10.66 -37.65
N GLY A 86 22.01 9.78 -37.09
CA GLY A 86 21.46 8.60 -37.75
C GLY A 86 20.41 7.93 -36.91
N GLU A 87 19.17 8.29 -37.18
CA GLU A 87 17.94 7.70 -36.69
C GLU A 87 17.81 6.21 -37.02
N ALA A 88 17.63 5.34 -36.01
CA ALA A 88 16.95 4.04 -36.17
C ALA A 88 16.61 3.37 -34.84
N PRO A 89 15.53 2.59 -34.76
CA PRO A 89 14.83 2.20 -33.55
C PRO A 89 15.43 0.95 -32.85
N PRO A 90 15.08 0.70 -31.57
CA PRO A 90 15.75 -0.29 -30.74
C PRO A 90 15.32 -1.71 -31.03
N LYS A 91 16.29 -2.59 -31.27
CA LYS A 91 16.13 -4.05 -31.22
C LYS A 91 16.44 -4.56 -29.82
N GLN A 92 15.53 -5.37 -29.30
CA GLN A 92 15.66 -6.15 -28.08
C GLN A 92 16.92 -7.05 -28.09
N PRO A 93 17.62 -7.23 -26.98
CA PRO A 93 18.57 -8.32 -26.83
C PRO A 93 17.93 -9.54 -26.17
N LYS A 94 18.13 -10.67 -26.82
CA LYS A 94 17.90 -12.03 -26.36
C LYS A 94 18.81 -12.39 -25.19
N ALA A 95 18.29 -13.28 -24.35
CA ALA A 95 19.01 -13.97 -23.28
C ALA A 95 20.21 -14.79 -23.78
N ALA A 96 21.28 -14.82 -23.02
CA ALA A 96 22.29 -15.90 -22.98
C ALA A 96 23.01 -15.81 -21.62
N THR A 97 22.78 -16.73 -20.79
CA THR A 97 23.48 -17.92 -20.31
C THR A 97 24.93 -17.74 -19.83
N ALA A 98 25.14 -18.30 -18.66
CA ALA A 98 26.30 -19.00 -18.10
C ALA A 98 27.32 -18.25 -17.23
N VAL A 99 27.39 -18.83 -16.07
CA VAL A 99 28.34 -18.86 -14.97
C VAL A 99 29.76 -19.23 -15.41
N PRO A 100 30.85 -18.95 -14.65
CA PRO A 100 31.29 -20.03 -13.79
C PRO A 100 31.78 -19.67 -12.37
N ALA A 101 31.73 -20.71 -11.59
CA ALA A 101 32.11 -20.93 -10.22
C ALA A 101 33.59 -20.73 -9.88
N ALA A 102 33.87 -20.46 -8.61
CA ALA A 102 35.09 -20.88 -7.94
C ALA A 102 34.75 -21.57 -6.61
N ARG A 103 35.33 -22.75 -6.49
CA ARG A 103 35.24 -23.73 -5.39
C ARG A 103 35.96 -23.27 -4.14
N GLN A 104 35.47 -23.65 -2.98
CA GLN A 104 36.31 -24.24 -1.94
C GLN A 104 35.59 -25.37 -1.22
N ASP A 105 36.35 -26.42 -1.13
CA ASP A 105 36.10 -27.80 -0.67
C ASP A 105 36.17 -27.85 0.85
N ASN A 106 35.29 -28.65 1.48
CA ASN A 106 35.68 -29.47 2.60
C ASN A 106 34.65 -30.58 2.82
N GLY A 107 35.15 -31.78 2.74
CA GLY A 107 34.41 -33.03 2.77
C GLY A 107 33.82 -33.42 4.10
N ALA A 108 32.79 -34.24 4.00
CA ALA A 108 32.64 -35.48 4.76
C ALA A 108 31.33 -36.19 4.38
N LYS A 109 31.49 -37.44 4.00
CA LYS A 109 30.64 -38.64 4.21
C LYS A 109 29.25 -38.69 3.56
N LEU A 110 29.17 -39.66 2.67
CA LEU A 110 28.03 -40.36 2.11
C LEU A 110 26.88 -40.60 3.10
N ALA A 111 25.69 -40.11 2.73
CA ALA A 111 24.41 -40.65 3.13
C ALA A 111 23.48 -40.63 1.91
N GLU A 112 22.71 -41.69 1.73
CA GLU A 112 21.84 -42.03 0.59
C GLU A 112 20.84 -40.93 0.21
N PRO A 113 20.26 -40.89 -1.02
CA PRO A 113 19.41 -39.85 -1.49
C PRO A 113 18.04 -39.88 -0.79
N SER A 114 17.85 -39.04 0.19
CA SER A 114 16.54 -38.81 0.77
C SER A 114 15.66 -38.13 -0.27
N LYS A 115 14.54 -38.78 -0.65
CA LYS A 115 13.51 -38.22 -1.51
C LYS A 115 13.05 -36.89 -0.93
N THR A 116 13.10 -35.82 -1.71
CA THR A 116 12.66 -34.49 -1.28
C THR A 116 11.14 -34.50 -1.16
N LEU A 117 10.61 -34.26 0.04
CA LEU A 117 9.19 -34.24 0.35
C LEU A 117 8.69 -32.81 0.55
N SER A 118 7.48 -32.50 0.04
CA SER A 118 6.83 -31.25 0.41
C SER A 118 6.28 -31.32 1.85
N PRO A 119 6.23 -30.20 2.61
CA PRO A 119 5.69 -30.19 3.98
C PRO A 119 4.25 -30.67 4.07
N ALA A 120 3.45 -30.44 3.01
CA ALA A 120 2.06 -30.88 2.90
C ALA A 120 1.94 -32.39 2.64
N ALA A 121 2.86 -32.98 1.86
CA ALA A 121 2.91 -34.41 1.60
C ALA A 121 3.24 -35.21 2.87
N ARG A 122 4.12 -34.67 3.72
CA ARG A 122 4.52 -35.30 4.99
C ARG A 122 3.35 -35.41 5.96
N ARG A 123 2.55 -34.31 6.12
CA ARG A 123 1.36 -34.33 7.00
C ARG A 123 0.33 -35.37 6.56
N VAL A 124 0.04 -35.44 5.27
CA VAL A 124 -0.97 -36.39 4.75
C VAL A 124 -0.45 -37.83 4.84
N ALA A 125 0.82 -38.08 4.67
CA ALA A 125 1.39 -39.40 4.86
C ALA A 125 1.30 -39.88 6.32
N ASP A 126 1.54 -38.99 7.29
CA ASP A 126 1.39 -39.25 8.71
C ASP A 126 -0.08 -39.50 9.11
N GLU A 127 -1.04 -38.72 8.50
CA GLU A 127 -2.47 -38.90 8.76
C GLU A 127 -3.07 -40.16 8.15
N GLU A 128 -2.63 -40.58 6.96
CA GLU A 128 -3.17 -41.72 6.23
C GLU A 128 -2.32 -43.03 6.43
N GLY A 129 -1.21 -42.96 7.16
CA GLY A 129 -0.34 -44.09 7.46
C GLY A 129 0.36 -44.68 6.23
N VAL A 130 0.70 -43.83 5.23
CA VAL A 130 1.30 -44.29 3.97
C VAL A 130 2.81 -44.30 4.06
N ASP A 131 3.43 -45.47 3.72
CA ASP A 131 4.88 -45.60 3.64
C ASP A 131 5.46 -44.82 2.46
N LEU A 132 6.13 -43.72 2.74
CA LEU A 132 6.72 -42.80 1.78
C LEU A 132 7.83 -43.39 0.92
N SER A 133 8.38 -44.55 1.32
CA SER A 133 9.40 -45.24 0.54
C SER A 133 8.86 -45.78 -0.78
N GLN A 134 7.56 -46.07 -0.84
CA GLN A 134 6.87 -46.64 -2.00
C GLN A 134 6.16 -45.61 -2.89
N VAL A 135 6.11 -44.36 -2.47
CA VAL A 135 5.47 -43.30 -3.22
C VAL A 135 6.40 -42.72 -4.30
N LYS A 136 5.95 -42.71 -5.57
CA LYS A 136 6.71 -42.14 -6.68
C LYS A 136 6.33 -40.66 -6.82
N GLY A 137 7.27 -39.72 -6.60
CA GLY A 137 7.04 -38.30 -6.74
C GLY A 137 6.84 -37.87 -8.20
N THR A 138 5.75 -37.19 -8.52
CA THR A 138 5.44 -36.62 -9.84
C THR A 138 5.78 -35.13 -9.94
N GLY A 139 6.18 -34.47 -8.86
CA GLY A 139 6.58 -33.05 -8.83
C GLY A 139 7.92 -32.78 -9.52
N ARG A 140 8.18 -31.48 -9.81
CA ARG A 140 9.39 -31.01 -10.50
C ARG A 140 10.67 -31.44 -9.73
N GLY A 141 11.52 -32.21 -10.38
CA GLY A 141 12.74 -32.77 -9.78
C GLY A 141 12.52 -34.01 -8.90
N GLY A 142 11.40 -34.74 -9.07
CA GLY A 142 11.12 -35.97 -8.29
C GLY A 142 10.52 -35.68 -6.89
N LEU A 143 10.04 -34.49 -6.64
CA LEU A 143 9.40 -34.09 -5.38
C LEU A 143 8.09 -34.86 -5.18
N VAL A 144 7.89 -35.47 -4.02
CA VAL A 144 6.63 -36.12 -3.66
C VAL A 144 5.63 -35.05 -3.23
N THR A 145 4.49 -34.96 -3.94
CA THR A 145 3.42 -34.01 -3.68
C THR A 145 2.31 -34.62 -2.81
N LYS A 146 1.43 -33.78 -2.26
CA LYS A 146 0.26 -34.21 -1.49
C LYS A 146 -0.62 -35.18 -2.30
N GLN A 147 -0.71 -34.99 -3.62
CA GLN A 147 -1.54 -35.77 -4.52
C GLN A 147 -1.01 -37.17 -4.72
N ASP A 148 0.32 -37.32 -4.80
CA ASP A 148 0.99 -38.62 -4.92
C ASP A 148 0.73 -39.51 -3.69
N VAL A 149 0.69 -38.92 -2.50
CA VAL A 149 0.39 -39.61 -1.26
C VAL A 149 -1.06 -40.04 -1.17
N LEU A 150 -2.01 -39.20 -1.59
CA LEU A 150 -3.44 -39.52 -1.61
C LEU A 150 -3.76 -40.62 -2.62
N GLU A 151 -3.15 -40.63 -3.80
CA GLU A 151 -3.32 -41.70 -4.81
C GLU A 151 -2.80 -43.03 -4.28
N GLN A 152 -1.67 -43.04 -3.60
CA GLN A 152 -1.11 -44.26 -2.98
C GLN A 152 -2.01 -44.75 -1.82
N ALA A 153 -2.59 -43.84 -1.02
CA ALA A 153 -3.53 -44.16 0.04
C ALA A 153 -4.83 -44.78 -0.52
N ALA A 154 -5.33 -44.28 -1.63
CA ALA A 154 -6.52 -44.78 -2.33
C ALA A 154 -6.26 -46.19 -2.93
N ALA A 155 -5.09 -46.41 -3.51
CA ALA A 155 -4.68 -47.72 -4.05
C ALA A 155 -4.53 -48.78 -2.95
N ALA A 156 -4.08 -48.41 -1.76
CA ALA A 156 -3.96 -49.29 -0.62
C ALA A 156 -5.31 -49.67 0.03
N LYS A 157 -6.34 -48.84 -0.11
CA LYS A 157 -7.69 -49.06 0.41
C LYS A 157 -8.65 -49.76 -0.56
N GLY A 158 -8.18 -50.24 -1.73
CA GLY A 158 -8.91 -51.13 -2.61
C GLY A 158 -10.18 -50.54 -3.28
N GLN A 159 -10.30 -49.24 -3.50
CA GLN A 159 -11.38 -48.64 -4.27
C GLN A 159 -10.99 -48.47 -5.77
N PRO A 160 -11.81 -48.99 -6.72
CA PRO A 160 -11.46 -48.86 -8.14
C PRO A 160 -11.68 -47.42 -8.62
N SER A 161 -10.59 -46.83 -9.12
CA SER A 161 -10.60 -45.56 -9.85
C SER A 161 -11.41 -45.70 -11.13
N THR A 162 -12.55 -45.01 -11.21
CA THR A 162 -13.34 -44.87 -12.43
C THR A 162 -12.66 -43.87 -13.38
N ALA A 163 -11.71 -44.38 -14.15
CA ALA A 163 -11.23 -43.70 -15.34
C ALA A 163 -12.09 -44.18 -16.51
N VAL A 164 -13.00 -43.34 -16.96
CA VAL A 164 -13.81 -43.58 -18.19
C VAL A 164 -12.85 -43.46 -19.38
N LYS A 165 -12.42 -44.59 -19.92
CA LYS A 165 -11.89 -44.71 -21.28
C LYS A 165 -13.03 -44.94 -22.25
N GLU A 166 -13.40 -43.90 -22.99
CA GLU A 166 -14.24 -44.03 -24.18
C GLU A 166 -13.47 -44.81 -25.25
N SER A 167 -13.87 -46.04 -25.49
CA SER A 167 -13.41 -46.88 -26.61
C SER A 167 -14.28 -46.62 -27.83
N ARG A 168 -13.71 -45.99 -28.86
CA ARG A 168 -14.30 -45.90 -30.20
C ARG A 168 -13.99 -47.17 -30.99
N PRO A 169 -14.97 -47.74 -31.73
CA PRO A 169 -14.73 -48.93 -32.53
C PRO A 169 -13.93 -48.61 -33.79
N ALA A 170 -13.07 -49.54 -34.18
CA ALA A 170 -12.26 -49.51 -35.38
C ALA A 170 -13.10 -49.69 -36.63
N VAL A 171 -12.86 -48.83 -37.63
CA VAL A 171 -13.40 -48.94 -39.01
C VAL A 171 -12.22 -49.26 -39.94
N PRO A 172 -12.44 -50.17 -40.96
CA PRO A 172 -11.32 -50.72 -41.76
C PRO A 172 -10.77 -49.74 -42.80
N ASN A 173 -9.48 -49.96 -43.12
CA ASN A 173 -8.64 -49.24 -44.06
C ASN A 173 -9.27 -48.97 -45.44
N ALA A 174 -9.26 -47.70 -45.85
CA ALA A 174 -9.36 -47.26 -47.23
C ALA A 174 -8.02 -46.64 -47.70
N PRO A 175 -7.66 -46.71 -48.98
CA PRO A 175 -6.32 -46.35 -49.47
C PRO A 175 -6.04 -44.84 -49.43
N PRO A 176 -4.75 -44.42 -49.42
CA PRO A 176 -4.36 -43.04 -49.22
C PRO A 176 -4.71 -42.14 -50.40
N ALA A 177 -5.44 -41.07 -50.12
CA ALA A 177 -5.68 -39.98 -51.07
C ALA A 177 -4.47 -39.04 -51.13
N PRO A 178 -4.19 -38.36 -52.26
CA PRO A 178 -3.03 -37.48 -52.42
C PRO A 178 -3.12 -36.23 -51.55
N PRO A 179 -1.99 -35.61 -51.18
CA PRO A 179 -1.96 -34.48 -50.23
C PRO A 179 -2.61 -33.25 -50.88
N LEU A 180 -3.74 -32.84 -50.31
CA LEU A 180 -4.32 -31.52 -50.55
C LEU A 180 -3.40 -30.47 -49.92
N LYS A 181 -2.90 -29.53 -50.73
CA LYS A 181 -2.27 -28.31 -50.24
C LYS A 181 -3.29 -27.57 -49.39
N VAL A 182 -3.08 -27.60 -48.08
CA VAL A 182 -3.81 -26.74 -47.17
C VAL A 182 -3.21 -25.34 -47.32
N GLU A 183 -3.91 -24.50 -48.06
CA GLU A 183 -3.69 -23.07 -48.08
C GLU A 183 -3.95 -22.58 -46.65
N SER A 184 -2.90 -22.09 -45.99
CA SER A 184 -3.01 -21.59 -44.63
C SER A 184 -4.00 -20.44 -44.61
N ALA A 185 -5.14 -20.66 -43.97
CA ALA A 185 -6.09 -19.59 -43.68
C ALA A 185 -5.37 -18.49 -42.85
N PRO A 186 -5.58 -17.20 -43.21
CA PRO A 186 -4.97 -16.13 -42.43
C PRO A 186 -5.44 -16.24 -41.00
N ALA A 187 -4.47 -16.22 -40.05
CA ALA A 187 -4.76 -16.19 -38.63
C ALA A 187 -5.71 -15.03 -38.35
N PRO A 188 -6.76 -15.21 -37.53
CA PRO A 188 -7.65 -14.10 -37.18
C PRO A 188 -6.83 -13.04 -36.47
N ALA A 189 -6.79 -11.83 -37.07
CA ALA A 189 -6.20 -10.67 -36.47
C ALA A 189 -6.91 -10.41 -35.14
N SER A 190 -6.23 -10.68 -34.04
CA SER A 190 -6.72 -10.37 -32.70
C SER A 190 -6.64 -8.86 -32.48
N HIS A 191 -7.63 -8.12 -32.97
CA HIS A 191 -7.89 -6.73 -32.57
C HIS A 191 -8.57 -6.70 -31.19
N GLY A 192 -7.97 -7.33 -30.21
CA GLY A 192 -8.41 -7.25 -28.83
C GLY A 192 -7.36 -6.49 -28.04
N GLN A 193 -7.78 -5.41 -27.32
CA GLN A 193 -6.94 -4.84 -26.28
C GLN A 193 -6.47 -5.97 -25.36
N PRO A 194 -5.25 -5.92 -24.85
CA PRO A 194 -4.72 -6.97 -23.99
C PRO A 194 -5.66 -7.15 -22.79
N ARG A 195 -6.11 -8.38 -22.56
CA ARG A 195 -7.04 -8.73 -21.46
C ARG A 195 -6.47 -8.43 -20.07
N GLN A 196 -5.17 -8.13 -19.97
CA GLN A 196 -4.46 -7.80 -18.76
C GLN A 196 -3.43 -6.72 -19.07
N THR A 197 -3.43 -5.67 -18.27
CA THR A 197 -2.39 -4.63 -18.27
C THR A 197 -1.57 -4.78 -16.99
N ARG A 198 -0.25 -4.76 -17.11
CA ARG A 198 0.68 -4.78 -15.96
C ARG A 198 1.29 -3.40 -15.82
N GLU A 199 1.02 -2.76 -14.68
CA GLU A 199 1.59 -1.47 -14.32
C GLU A 199 2.49 -1.64 -13.09
N ARG A 200 3.67 -1.03 -13.11
CA ARG A 200 4.56 -0.99 -11.95
C ARG A 200 4.02 0.03 -10.96
N MET A 201 3.90 -0.36 -9.69
CA MET A 201 3.53 0.58 -8.62
C MET A 201 4.60 1.67 -8.49
N SER A 202 4.15 2.93 -8.35
CA SER A 202 5.05 4.05 -8.03
C SER A 202 5.73 3.85 -6.67
N GLY A 203 6.91 4.44 -6.45
CA GLY A 203 7.64 4.35 -5.18
C GLY A 203 6.79 4.80 -3.98
N ILE A 204 6.03 5.88 -4.14
CA ILE A 204 5.06 6.34 -3.12
C ILE A 204 4.02 5.27 -2.80
N ARG A 205 3.45 4.60 -3.82
CA ARG A 205 2.47 3.54 -3.62
C ARG A 205 3.05 2.33 -2.90
N GLN A 206 4.29 1.97 -3.19
CA GLN A 206 5.01 0.89 -2.50
C GLN A 206 5.22 1.21 -1.02
N LYS A 207 5.66 2.44 -0.69
CA LYS A 207 5.82 2.90 0.70
C LYS A 207 4.50 2.94 1.47
N ILE A 208 3.42 3.40 0.83
CA ILE A 208 2.08 3.37 1.44
C ILE A 208 1.66 1.93 1.73
N ALA A 209 1.85 1.01 0.76
CA ALA A 209 1.49 -0.41 0.94
C ALA A 209 2.26 -1.04 2.11
N GLN A 210 3.56 -0.77 2.22
CA GLN A 210 4.38 -1.25 3.32
C GLN A 210 3.89 -0.70 4.68
N ARG A 211 3.68 0.61 4.80
CA ARG A 211 3.18 1.23 6.04
C ARG A 211 1.82 0.69 6.48
N LEU A 212 0.90 0.46 5.54
CA LEU A 212 -0.41 -0.12 5.85
C LEU A 212 -0.30 -1.57 6.35
N LEU A 213 0.59 -2.36 5.76
CA LEU A 213 0.85 -3.73 6.19
C LEU A 213 1.49 -3.75 7.59
N GLU A 214 2.48 -2.90 7.83
CA GLU A 214 3.11 -2.73 9.15
C GLU A 214 2.09 -2.32 10.22
N ALA A 215 1.18 -1.38 9.91
CA ALA A 215 0.13 -0.94 10.83
C ALA A 215 -0.79 -2.11 11.24
N GLN A 216 -1.16 -2.98 10.30
CA GLN A 216 -2.01 -4.14 10.59
C GLN A 216 -1.28 -5.26 11.33
N GLN A 217 0.03 -5.41 11.11
CA GLN A 217 0.84 -6.45 11.75
C GLN A 217 1.36 -6.06 13.14
N SER A 218 1.52 -4.75 13.41
CA SER A 218 2.09 -4.23 14.66
C SER A 218 1.07 -3.95 15.74
N ALA A 219 -0.25 -4.04 15.46
CA ALA A 219 -1.32 -3.70 16.40
C ALA A 219 -2.41 -4.79 16.44
N ALA A 220 -3.02 -4.98 17.60
CA ALA A 220 -4.20 -5.82 17.77
C ALA A 220 -5.46 -4.98 17.48
N ILE A 221 -5.71 -4.69 16.19
CA ILE A 221 -6.76 -3.75 15.78
C ILE A 221 -8.15 -4.36 16.00
N LEU A 222 -8.97 -3.66 16.78
CA LEU A 222 -10.40 -3.90 16.92
C LEU A 222 -11.17 -2.63 16.51
N THR A 223 -12.41 -2.76 16.06
CA THR A 223 -13.27 -1.63 15.71
C THR A 223 -14.59 -1.73 16.43
N THR A 224 -15.00 -0.64 17.08
CA THR A 224 -16.35 -0.47 17.62
C THR A 224 -17.12 0.55 16.80
N PHE A 225 -18.43 0.40 16.73
CA PHE A 225 -19.31 1.25 15.93
C PHE A 225 -20.41 1.87 16.79
N ASN A 226 -20.84 3.06 16.38
CA ASN A 226 -22.02 3.71 16.90
C ASN A 226 -22.69 4.52 15.78
N GLU A 227 -23.91 4.94 15.98
CA GLU A 227 -24.58 5.87 15.07
C GLU A 227 -24.96 7.16 15.80
N ALA A 228 -24.79 8.29 15.10
CA ALA A 228 -25.06 9.61 15.64
C ALA A 228 -26.18 10.30 14.83
N ASP A 229 -27.12 10.94 15.54
CA ASP A 229 -28.11 11.84 14.95
C ASP A 229 -27.44 13.18 14.65
N MET A 230 -27.33 13.52 13.36
CA MET A 230 -26.68 14.73 12.88
C MET A 230 -27.59 15.96 12.87
N THR A 231 -28.85 15.82 13.29
CA THR A 231 -29.86 16.89 13.18
C THR A 231 -29.38 18.21 13.78
N ARG A 232 -28.93 18.21 15.03
CA ARG A 232 -28.51 19.44 15.72
C ARG A 232 -27.30 20.12 15.10
N VAL A 233 -26.28 19.33 14.69
CA VAL A 233 -25.10 19.88 14.01
C VAL A 233 -25.46 20.45 12.63
N ILE A 234 -26.35 19.77 11.88
CA ILE A 234 -26.84 20.24 10.58
C ILE A 234 -27.61 21.56 10.75
N ASP A 235 -28.53 21.63 11.72
CA ASP A 235 -29.33 22.80 12.00
C ASP A 235 -28.47 24.01 12.44
N LEU A 236 -27.52 23.76 13.35
CA LEU A 236 -26.60 24.78 13.82
C LEU A 236 -25.73 25.30 12.66
N ARG A 237 -25.17 24.39 11.87
CA ARG A 237 -24.41 24.74 10.69
C ARG A 237 -25.24 25.53 9.68
N SER A 238 -26.46 25.11 9.39
CA SER A 238 -27.36 25.80 8.45
C SER A 238 -27.68 27.20 8.91
N ARG A 239 -27.95 27.38 10.20
CA ARG A 239 -28.28 28.68 10.80
C ARG A 239 -27.12 29.67 10.75
N TYR A 240 -25.90 29.23 10.98
CA TYR A 240 -24.74 30.11 11.15
C TYR A 240 -23.76 30.13 9.97
N LYS A 241 -23.94 29.29 8.95
CA LYS A 241 -23.02 29.12 7.83
C LYS A 241 -22.59 30.47 7.18
N GLU A 242 -23.54 31.32 6.85
CA GLU A 242 -23.26 32.59 6.16
C GLU A 242 -22.56 33.61 7.06
N THR A 243 -23.05 33.75 8.29
CA THR A 243 -22.47 34.66 9.29
C THR A 243 -21.06 34.26 9.65
N PHE A 244 -20.82 32.93 9.81
CA PHE A 244 -19.51 32.37 10.09
C PHE A 244 -18.52 32.62 8.94
N GLN A 245 -18.96 32.41 7.70
CA GLN A 245 -18.12 32.64 6.53
C GLN A 245 -17.79 34.12 6.34
N LYS A 246 -18.76 35.03 6.55
CA LYS A 246 -18.53 36.47 6.48
C LYS A 246 -17.53 36.96 7.55
N LYS A 247 -17.60 36.36 8.76
CA LYS A 247 -16.73 36.76 9.88
C LYS A 247 -15.32 36.20 9.78
N HIS A 248 -15.19 34.92 9.36
CA HIS A 248 -13.93 34.17 9.47
C HIS A 248 -13.26 33.84 8.12
N GLY A 249 -13.91 34.14 7.00
CA GLY A 249 -13.38 33.88 5.66
C GLY A 249 -13.38 32.41 5.25
N VAL A 250 -13.89 31.51 6.09
CA VAL A 250 -13.94 30.07 5.86
C VAL A 250 -15.33 29.51 6.16
N GLY A 251 -15.75 28.48 5.45
CA GLY A 251 -17.05 27.82 5.67
C GLY A 251 -17.05 26.99 6.96
N LEU A 252 -18.19 26.98 7.68
CA LEU A 252 -18.38 26.08 8.81
C LEU A 252 -18.62 24.65 8.30
N GLY A 253 -17.62 23.78 8.41
CA GLY A 253 -17.68 22.35 8.05
C GLY A 253 -18.17 21.49 9.20
N PHE A 254 -18.23 20.16 8.96
CA PHE A 254 -18.50 19.20 10.01
C PHE A 254 -17.22 18.83 10.79
N MET A 255 -16.04 19.00 10.16
CA MET A 255 -14.77 18.52 10.75
C MET A 255 -14.43 19.20 12.07
N SER A 256 -14.66 20.49 12.18
CA SER A 256 -14.41 21.21 13.44
C SER A 256 -15.26 20.68 14.61
N PHE A 257 -16.51 20.27 14.36
CA PHE A 257 -17.34 19.62 15.37
C PHE A 257 -16.77 18.27 15.79
N PHE A 258 -16.36 17.44 14.82
CA PHE A 258 -15.77 16.13 15.13
C PHE A 258 -14.41 16.23 15.79
N VAL A 259 -13.58 17.19 15.40
CA VAL A 259 -12.30 17.46 16.09
C VAL A 259 -12.54 17.82 17.54
N LYS A 260 -13.45 18.74 17.81
CA LYS A 260 -13.78 19.15 19.20
C LYS A 260 -14.42 18.01 20.00
N ALA A 261 -15.35 17.27 19.41
CA ALA A 261 -15.96 16.11 20.06
C ALA A 261 -14.94 15.00 20.37
N ALA A 262 -14.00 14.75 19.45
CA ALA A 262 -12.90 13.81 19.69
C ALA A 262 -12.02 14.26 20.85
N ILE A 263 -11.63 15.54 20.90
CA ILE A 263 -10.82 16.08 22.00
C ILE A 263 -11.49 15.87 23.37
N GLU A 264 -12.80 16.08 23.48
CA GLU A 264 -13.53 15.83 24.74
C GLU A 264 -13.52 14.34 25.13
N ALA A 265 -13.61 13.44 24.14
CA ALA A 265 -13.44 12.02 24.39
C ALA A 265 -12.01 11.64 24.78
N LEU A 266 -10.99 12.22 24.12
CA LEU A 266 -9.59 11.95 24.42
C LEU A 266 -9.17 12.47 25.81
N LYS A 267 -9.76 13.58 26.28
CA LYS A 267 -9.58 14.08 27.65
C LYS A 267 -10.17 13.12 28.69
N ALA A 268 -11.36 12.57 28.42
CA ALA A 268 -12.05 11.65 29.31
C ALA A 268 -11.43 10.24 29.32
N TYR A 269 -10.81 9.82 28.21
CA TYR A 269 -10.22 8.50 28.03
C TYR A 269 -8.78 8.61 27.50
N PRO A 270 -7.78 8.92 28.36
CA PRO A 270 -6.41 9.24 27.94
C PRO A 270 -5.69 8.13 27.18
N HIS A 271 -6.01 6.84 27.40
CA HIS A 271 -5.41 5.73 26.66
C HIS A 271 -5.74 5.78 25.17
N VAL A 272 -6.89 6.34 24.77
CA VAL A 272 -7.27 6.52 23.37
C VAL A 272 -6.36 7.54 22.67
N ASN A 273 -5.76 8.46 23.43
CA ASN A 273 -4.73 9.42 22.96
C ASN A 273 -3.30 8.94 23.24
N GLY A 274 -3.12 7.67 23.59
CA GLY A 274 -1.84 7.07 23.92
C GLY A 274 -1.14 6.40 22.76
N ARG A 275 0.06 5.89 23.01
CA ARG A 275 0.83 5.03 22.12
C ARG A 275 1.69 4.05 22.91
N ILE A 276 2.13 2.99 22.24
CA ILE A 276 3.06 2.01 22.81
C ILE A 276 4.48 2.32 22.34
N GLU A 277 5.42 2.43 23.29
CA GLU A 277 6.86 2.51 23.03
C GLU A 277 7.56 1.38 23.77
N GLY A 278 8.01 0.36 23.04
CA GLY A 278 8.58 -0.86 23.64
C GLY A 278 7.58 -1.55 24.56
N ASN A 279 7.84 -1.53 25.86
CA ASN A 279 6.97 -2.09 26.92
C ASN A 279 6.23 -1.02 27.72
N GLU A 280 6.25 0.22 27.28
CA GLU A 280 5.65 1.35 27.99
C GLU A 280 4.45 1.89 27.23
N VAL A 281 3.47 2.40 27.99
CA VAL A 281 2.34 3.17 27.46
C VAL A 281 2.65 4.65 27.68
N VAL A 282 2.74 5.40 26.59
CA VAL A 282 2.97 6.86 26.63
C VAL A 282 1.63 7.56 26.43
N LEU A 283 1.16 8.29 27.43
CA LEU A 283 -0.06 9.09 27.36
C LEU A 283 0.27 10.51 26.92
N ASN A 284 -0.39 10.99 25.86
CA ASN A 284 -0.21 12.35 25.37
C ASN A 284 -1.17 13.30 26.11
N HIS A 285 -0.66 14.39 26.67
CA HIS A 285 -1.44 15.45 27.29
C HIS A 285 -1.57 16.69 26.39
N PHE A 286 -1.50 16.47 25.09
CA PHE A 286 -1.73 17.42 24.02
C PHE A 286 -2.55 16.75 22.90
N TYR A 287 -3.20 17.54 22.06
CA TYR A 287 -4.19 17.03 21.11
C TYR A 287 -3.87 17.51 19.69
N ASP A 288 -2.97 16.80 19.04
CA ASP A 288 -2.55 17.01 17.66
C ASP A 288 -3.33 16.08 16.75
N ILE A 289 -4.38 16.60 16.12
CA ILE A 289 -5.35 15.77 15.42
C ILE A 289 -5.01 15.67 13.92
N GLY A 290 -4.70 14.46 13.47
CA GLY A 290 -4.56 14.14 12.06
C GLY A 290 -5.92 14.14 11.36
N VAL A 291 -6.02 14.82 10.23
CA VAL A 291 -7.25 14.85 9.42
C VAL A 291 -6.94 14.29 8.04
N ALA A 292 -7.56 13.16 7.69
CA ALA A 292 -7.32 12.52 6.40
C ALA A 292 -7.88 13.36 5.25
N VAL A 293 -7.00 13.70 4.30
CA VAL A 293 -7.32 14.46 3.08
C VAL A 293 -6.97 13.61 1.86
N SER A 294 -7.94 13.41 0.97
CA SER A 294 -7.70 12.71 -0.30
C SER A 294 -7.11 13.64 -1.35
N THR A 295 -6.09 13.15 -2.05
CA THR A 295 -5.43 13.84 -3.16
C THR A 295 -5.31 12.92 -4.37
N GLU A 296 -4.97 13.46 -5.53
CA GLU A 296 -4.69 12.65 -6.74
C GLU A 296 -3.52 11.66 -6.53
N ARG A 297 -2.59 11.97 -5.63
CA ARG A 297 -1.45 11.13 -5.29
C ARG A 297 -1.75 10.08 -4.21
N GLY A 298 -2.92 10.15 -3.58
CA GLY A 298 -3.35 9.25 -2.50
C GLY A 298 -3.86 9.98 -1.27
N LEU A 299 -4.04 9.24 -0.20
CA LEU A 299 -4.50 9.76 1.09
C LEU A 299 -3.31 10.32 1.86
N MET A 300 -3.45 11.56 2.37
CA MET A 300 -2.50 12.20 3.28
C MET A 300 -3.21 12.55 4.58
N VAL A 301 -2.48 12.55 5.69
CA VAL A 301 -3.03 12.83 7.03
C VAL A 301 -2.26 14.00 7.67
N PRO A 302 -2.49 15.25 7.22
CA PRO A 302 -1.91 16.41 7.87
C PRO A 302 -2.46 16.60 9.29
N VAL A 303 -1.66 17.23 10.15
CA VAL A 303 -1.90 17.32 11.59
C VAL A 303 -2.26 18.75 12.00
N VAL A 304 -3.46 18.90 12.57
CA VAL A 304 -3.89 20.15 13.22
C VAL A 304 -3.29 20.16 14.63
N ARG A 305 -2.25 20.98 14.82
CA ARG A 305 -1.53 21.09 16.11
C ARG A 305 -2.37 21.83 17.13
N ASP A 306 -2.22 21.43 18.41
CA ASP A 306 -2.91 22.08 19.56
C ASP A 306 -4.39 22.31 19.28
N ALA A 307 -5.10 21.31 18.75
CA ALA A 307 -6.48 21.45 18.29
C ALA A 307 -7.48 21.76 19.43
N ASP A 308 -7.13 21.44 20.67
CA ASP A 308 -7.88 21.81 21.87
C ASP A 308 -7.96 23.32 22.08
N ARG A 309 -6.86 24.05 21.77
CA ARG A 309 -6.76 25.50 21.93
C ARG A 309 -7.34 26.29 20.76
N LYS A 310 -7.56 25.64 19.61
CA LYS A 310 -8.09 26.26 18.40
C LYS A 310 -9.61 26.40 18.46
N SER A 311 -10.10 27.52 17.95
CA SER A 311 -11.52 27.74 17.67
C SER A 311 -12.00 26.90 16.49
N PHE A 312 -13.31 26.77 16.31
CA PHE A 312 -13.90 26.12 15.12
C PHE A 312 -13.39 26.74 13.80
N ALA A 313 -13.23 28.07 13.77
CA ALA A 313 -12.74 28.77 12.59
C ALA A 313 -11.27 28.44 12.28
N GLU A 314 -10.41 28.40 13.28
CA GLU A 314 -8.99 28.07 13.11
C GLU A 314 -8.79 26.61 12.68
N ILE A 315 -9.62 25.67 13.17
CA ILE A 315 -9.61 24.28 12.73
C ILE A 315 -10.00 24.18 11.26
N GLU A 316 -11.13 24.83 10.84
CA GLU A 316 -11.58 24.81 9.44
C GLU A 316 -10.57 25.50 8.51
N LEU A 317 -9.94 26.60 8.94
CA LEU A 317 -8.86 27.27 8.21
C LEU A 317 -7.64 26.37 8.03
N ALA A 318 -7.23 25.68 9.09
CA ALA A 318 -6.11 24.75 9.03
C ALA A 318 -6.38 23.62 8.01
N ILE A 319 -7.57 23.03 8.05
CA ILE A 319 -8.00 21.97 7.13
C ILE A 319 -8.06 22.49 5.68
N ALA A 320 -8.64 23.70 5.46
CA ALA A 320 -8.69 24.32 4.14
C ALA A 320 -7.28 24.59 3.58
N ASN A 321 -6.35 25.06 4.42
CA ASN A 321 -4.95 25.27 4.06
C ASN A 321 -4.25 23.96 3.70
N PHE A 322 -4.47 22.87 4.45
CA PHE A 322 -3.95 21.56 4.11
C PHE A 322 -4.50 21.05 2.79
N ALA A 323 -5.81 21.21 2.54
CA ALA A 323 -6.41 20.84 1.26
C ALA A 323 -5.82 21.65 0.08
N LYS A 324 -5.46 22.91 0.29
CA LYS A 324 -4.76 23.74 -0.69
C LYS A 324 -3.34 23.26 -0.91
N LYS A 325 -2.53 23.11 0.16
CA LYS A 325 -1.17 22.58 0.10
C LYS A 325 -1.12 21.22 -0.58
N ALA A 326 -2.10 20.35 -0.31
CA ALA A 326 -2.19 19.02 -0.91
C ALA A 326 -2.38 19.07 -2.44
N ARG A 327 -3.21 19.96 -2.94
CA ARG A 327 -3.40 20.19 -4.39
C ARG A 327 -2.18 20.80 -5.06
N GLU A 328 -1.49 21.71 -4.35
CA GLU A 328 -0.29 22.39 -4.82
C GLU A 328 0.99 21.53 -4.62
N ASN A 329 0.88 20.35 -4.03
CA ASN A 329 2.01 19.47 -3.67
C ASN A 329 3.07 20.15 -2.77
N THR A 330 2.64 21.02 -1.88
CA THR A 330 3.49 21.77 -0.95
C THR A 330 3.36 21.33 0.50
N ILE A 331 2.70 20.18 0.76
CA ILE A 331 2.66 19.58 2.11
C ILE A 331 4.07 19.15 2.51
N SER A 332 4.54 19.64 3.65
CA SER A 332 5.83 19.29 4.22
C SER A 332 5.76 17.99 5.05
N VAL A 333 6.91 17.41 5.35
CA VAL A 333 7.00 16.26 6.26
C VAL A 333 6.51 16.64 7.67
N ASP A 334 6.81 17.85 8.11
CA ASP A 334 6.38 18.37 9.41
C ASP A 334 4.85 18.51 9.51
N ASP A 335 4.16 18.79 8.39
CA ASP A 335 2.70 18.82 8.37
C ASP A 335 2.07 17.43 8.62
N LEU A 336 2.82 16.34 8.40
CA LEU A 336 2.32 14.94 8.42
C LEU A 336 2.76 14.13 9.65
N GLN A 337 3.68 14.64 10.48
CA GLN A 337 4.24 13.91 11.62
C GLN A 337 3.66 14.39 12.95
N GLY A 338 3.80 13.58 14.00
CA GLY A 338 3.55 13.96 15.40
C GLY A 338 2.07 14.05 15.79
N GLY A 339 1.13 13.61 14.97
CA GLY A 339 -0.28 13.52 15.35
C GLY A 339 -0.51 12.48 16.44
N THR A 340 -1.47 12.71 17.33
CA THR A 340 -1.79 11.80 18.45
C THR A 340 -3.04 10.97 18.19
N PHE A 341 -3.94 11.46 17.35
CA PHE A 341 -5.20 10.80 16.96
C PHE A 341 -5.56 11.19 15.53
N THR A 342 -6.23 10.32 14.80
CA THR A 342 -6.62 10.59 13.39
C THR A 342 -8.14 10.56 13.22
N ILE A 343 -8.65 11.48 12.40
CA ILE A 343 -10.05 11.46 11.92
C ILE A 343 -10.04 11.29 10.40
N THR A 344 -10.77 10.29 9.91
CA THR A 344 -10.92 10.03 8.47
C THR A 344 -12.39 10.08 8.07
N ASN A 345 -12.68 10.64 6.88
CA ASN A 345 -14.05 10.80 6.38
C ASN A 345 -14.23 10.05 5.06
N GLY A 346 -14.75 8.81 5.15
CA GLY A 346 -15.16 8.01 4.00
C GLY A 346 -16.53 8.41 3.42
N GLY A 347 -17.31 9.18 4.18
CA GLY A 347 -18.67 9.58 3.79
C GLY A 347 -18.72 10.47 2.56
N VAL A 348 -17.66 11.27 2.30
CA VAL A 348 -17.52 12.09 1.09
C VAL A 348 -17.48 11.26 -0.20
N PHE A 349 -17.10 9.97 -0.10
CA PHE A 349 -17.09 9.01 -1.20
C PHE A 349 -18.32 8.07 -1.18
N GLY A 350 -19.26 8.28 -0.25
CA GLY A 350 -20.47 7.48 -0.13
C GLY A 350 -20.32 6.22 0.76
N SER A 351 -19.21 6.07 1.50
CA SER A 351 -19.05 4.93 2.42
C SER A 351 -20.15 4.92 3.48
N LEU A 352 -20.84 3.78 3.62
CA LEU A 352 -21.83 3.56 4.67
C LEU A 352 -21.14 3.22 5.99
N LEU A 353 -20.16 2.32 5.95
CA LEU A 353 -19.45 1.79 7.09
C LEU A 353 -18.10 1.23 6.65
N SER A 354 -17.05 1.44 7.42
CA SER A 354 -15.72 0.88 7.21
C SER A 354 -14.98 0.72 8.53
N THR A 355 -13.94 -0.11 8.53
CA THR A 355 -12.99 -0.31 9.63
C THR A 355 -11.68 0.37 9.27
N PRO A 356 -11.44 1.63 9.67
CA PRO A 356 -10.21 2.34 9.30
C PRO A 356 -8.98 1.66 9.92
N ILE A 357 -7.88 1.67 9.16
CA ILE A 357 -6.56 1.18 9.62
C ILE A 357 -5.92 2.28 10.47
N LEU A 358 -5.24 1.92 11.54
CA LEU A 358 -4.51 2.86 12.40
C LEU A 358 -3.40 3.58 11.63
N ASN A 359 -3.07 4.79 12.08
CA ASN A 359 -1.92 5.55 11.58
C ASN A 359 -0.80 5.52 12.64
N PRO A 360 0.13 4.55 12.59
CA PRO A 360 1.18 4.44 13.61
C PRO A 360 2.00 5.72 13.77
N PRO A 361 2.42 6.04 15.00
CA PRO A 361 2.36 5.27 16.24
C PRO A 361 1.06 5.45 17.03
N GLN A 362 0.01 6.08 16.48
CA GLN A 362 -1.27 6.33 17.13
C GLN A 362 -2.01 5.02 17.43
N SER A 363 -2.68 4.96 18.57
CA SER A 363 -3.44 3.78 18.99
C SER A 363 -4.91 3.81 18.62
N ALA A 364 -5.42 4.91 18.05
CA ALA A 364 -6.82 5.00 17.65
C ALA A 364 -7.06 5.93 16.44
N ILE A 365 -8.15 5.67 15.73
CA ILE A 365 -8.63 6.45 14.58
C ILE A 365 -10.15 6.46 14.54
N LEU A 366 -10.73 7.64 14.31
CA LEU A 366 -12.18 7.83 14.11
C LEU A 366 -12.52 7.84 12.61
N GLY A 367 -13.41 6.95 12.20
CA GLY A 367 -14.00 6.93 10.86
C GLY A 367 -15.38 7.59 10.86
N MET A 368 -15.56 8.58 9.98
CA MET A 368 -16.84 9.19 9.67
C MET A 368 -17.38 8.65 8.34
N HIS A 369 -18.69 8.54 8.23
CA HIS A 369 -19.34 7.94 7.07
C HIS A 369 -20.44 8.83 6.49
N SER A 370 -21.16 8.35 5.48
CA SER A 370 -22.21 9.09 4.81
C SER A 370 -23.40 9.38 5.74
N ILE A 371 -23.92 10.61 5.66
CA ILE A 371 -25.16 10.98 6.35
C ILE A 371 -26.33 10.46 5.53
N GLN A 372 -27.18 9.64 6.13
CA GLN A 372 -28.37 9.07 5.49
C GLN A 372 -29.62 9.35 6.30
N LYS A 373 -30.70 9.74 5.62
CA LYS A 373 -32.01 9.86 6.25
C LYS A 373 -32.53 8.46 6.57
N ARG A 374 -32.84 8.21 7.85
CA ARG A 374 -33.33 6.93 8.35
C ARG A 374 -34.58 7.14 9.22
N ALA A 375 -35.45 6.14 9.22
CA ALA A 375 -36.52 6.04 10.20
C ALA A 375 -35.89 5.51 11.51
N VAL A 376 -35.96 6.31 12.54
CA VAL A 376 -35.49 5.98 13.91
C VAL A 376 -36.58 6.24 14.90
N VAL A 377 -36.47 5.60 16.08
CA VAL A 377 -37.38 5.86 17.18
C VAL A 377 -36.82 6.95 18.07
N VAL A 378 -37.57 8.04 18.22
CA VAL A 378 -37.26 9.16 19.11
C VAL A 378 -38.48 9.42 19.97
N ASP A 379 -38.31 9.43 21.28
CA ASP A 379 -39.41 9.61 22.25
C ASP A 379 -40.63 8.70 21.96
N GLU A 380 -40.31 7.41 21.69
CA GLU A 380 -41.31 6.36 21.34
C GLU A 380 -42.08 6.59 20.03
N GLN A 381 -41.65 7.54 19.19
CA GLN A 381 -42.25 7.86 17.90
C GLN A 381 -41.27 7.63 16.76
N LEU A 382 -41.82 7.20 15.60
CA LEU A 382 -41.02 7.12 14.38
C LEU A 382 -40.72 8.50 13.84
N ALA A 383 -39.44 8.81 13.72
CA ALA A 383 -38.97 10.06 13.16
C ALA A 383 -37.94 9.81 12.01
N ILE A 384 -37.94 10.68 11.01
CA ILE A 384 -36.87 10.65 9.98
C ILE A 384 -35.74 11.54 10.47
N ARG A 385 -34.57 10.94 10.67
CA ARG A 385 -33.35 11.63 11.15
C ARG A 385 -32.19 11.44 10.18
N PRO A 386 -31.32 12.43 10.03
CA PRO A 386 -30.04 12.29 9.32
C PRO A 386 -29.05 11.58 10.22
N MET A 387 -28.83 10.29 9.97
CA MET A 387 -27.96 9.44 10.78
C MET A 387 -26.60 9.27 10.12
N MET A 388 -25.54 9.23 10.93
CA MET A 388 -24.16 8.91 10.50
C MET A 388 -23.61 7.76 11.32
N TYR A 389 -23.04 6.74 10.66
CA TYR A 389 -22.22 5.77 11.35
C TYR A 389 -20.87 6.34 11.71
N LEU A 390 -20.43 6.05 12.92
CA LEU A 390 -19.10 6.33 13.44
C LEU A 390 -18.39 5.02 13.73
N ALA A 391 -17.13 4.92 13.36
CA ALA A 391 -16.27 3.80 13.65
C ALA A 391 -15.06 4.26 14.44
N LEU A 392 -14.73 3.64 15.55
CA LEU A 392 -13.48 3.82 16.27
C LEU A 392 -12.67 2.55 16.16
N SER A 393 -11.60 2.57 15.35
CA SER A 393 -10.60 1.50 15.35
C SER A 393 -9.51 1.83 16.36
N TYR A 394 -9.05 0.82 17.10
CA TYR A 394 -8.10 1.01 18.19
C TYR A 394 -7.21 -0.22 18.39
N ASP A 395 -6.05 0.01 19.01
CA ASP A 395 -5.15 -1.06 19.41
C ASP A 395 -5.58 -1.64 20.75
N HIS A 396 -6.11 -2.87 20.73
CA HIS A 396 -6.66 -3.53 21.92
C HIS A 396 -5.59 -3.94 22.95
N ARG A 397 -4.30 -3.74 22.63
CA ARG A 397 -3.21 -3.95 23.59
C ARG A 397 -3.13 -2.84 24.63
N ILE A 398 -3.62 -1.62 24.31
CA ILE A 398 -3.58 -0.44 25.18
C ILE A 398 -4.98 0.07 25.54
N ILE A 399 -5.96 -0.09 24.67
CA ILE A 399 -7.34 0.40 24.84
C ILE A 399 -8.26 -0.81 24.98
N ASP A 400 -8.94 -0.91 26.10
CA ASP A 400 -9.92 -1.98 26.27
C ASP A 400 -11.28 -1.66 25.61
N GLY A 401 -12.15 -2.69 25.49
CA GLY A 401 -13.45 -2.54 24.85
C GLY A 401 -14.36 -1.52 25.57
N ARG A 402 -14.27 -1.41 26.90
CA ARG A 402 -15.05 -0.46 27.69
C ARG A 402 -14.61 0.97 27.39
N GLU A 403 -13.31 1.24 27.39
CA GLU A 403 -12.76 2.57 27.10
C GLU A 403 -13.08 3.00 25.67
N ALA A 404 -12.89 2.12 24.69
CA ALA A 404 -13.19 2.40 23.28
C ALA A 404 -14.66 2.73 23.04
N VAL A 405 -15.56 1.90 23.57
CA VAL A 405 -17.01 2.11 23.44
C VAL A 405 -17.42 3.40 24.15
N SER A 406 -16.93 3.66 25.36
CA SER A 406 -17.27 4.85 26.11
C SER A 406 -16.72 6.13 25.45
N ALA A 407 -15.51 6.07 24.87
CA ALA A 407 -14.94 7.18 24.09
C ALA A 407 -15.80 7.49 22.85
N LEU A 408 -16.24 6.45 22.12
CA LEU A 408 -17.10 6.63 20.94
C LEU A 408 -18.50 7.16 21.33
N VAL A 409 -19.06 6.70 22.45
CA VAL A 409 -20.31 7.26 23.02
C VAL A 409 -20.12 8.72 23.37
N ARG A 410 -19.01 9.11 23.98
CA ARG A 410 -18.72 10.53 24.30
C ARG A 410 -18.65 11.38 23.03
N ILE A 411 -17.98 10.90 21.98
CA ILE A 411 -17.97 11.59 20.67
C ILE A 411 -19.41 11.77 20.14
N LYS A 412 -20.21 10.69 20.14
CA LYS A 412 -21.61 10.73 19.72
C LYS A 412 -22.41 11.77 20.50
N GLU A 413 -22.32 11.76 21.82
CA GLU A 413 -23.04 12.69 22.68
C GLU A 413 -22.68 14.18 22.38
N CYS A 414 -21.40 14.47 22.12
CA CYS A 414 -20.95 15.79 21.73
C CYS A 414 -21.45 16.20 20.32
N ILE A 415 -21.63 15.27 19.41
CA ILE A 415 -22.20 15.55 18.07
C ILE A 415 -23.71 15.73 18.16
N GLU A 416 -24.41 14.91 18.92
CA GLU A 416 -25.87 15.02 19.12
C GLU A 416 -26.27 16.25 19.95
N ASN A 417 -25.36 16.71 20.83
CA ASN A 417 -25.55 17.88 21.68
C ASN A 417 -24.31 18.80 21.62
N PRO A 418 -24.09 19.53 20.51
CA PRO A 418 -22.88 20.34 20.31
C PRO A 418 -22.67 21.45 21.31
N GLU A 419 -23.72 21.88 22.02
CA GLU A 419 -23.65 22.81 23.14
C GLU A 419 -22.78 22.32 24.29
N ARG A 420 -22.66 20.99 24.51
CA ARG A 420 -21.80 20.40 25.55
C ARG A 420 -20.32 20.77 25.36
N VAL A 421 -19.90 20.79 24.09
CA VAL A 421 -18.52 21.19 23.73
C VAL A 421 -18.26 22.67 23.99
N LEU A 422 -19.29 23.51 23.89
CA LEU A 422 -19.19 24.96 24.12
C LEU A 422 -19.14 25.32 25.61
N ILE A 423 -19.72 24.51 26.47
CA ILE A 423 -19.80 24.74 27.93
C ILE A 423 -18.94 23.76 28.74
N GLU A 424 -18.14 22.94 28.04
CA GLU A 424 -17.13 22.04 28.62
C GLU A 424 -17.69 21.02 29.64
N ILE A 425 -18.83 20.34 29.32
CA ILE A 425 -19.48 19.32 30.18
C ILE A 425 -19.68 17.98 29.47
#